data_f0a212a5ded8f5b819403cba2b3b386a
#
_entry.id   f0a212a5ded8f5b819403cba2b3b386a
#
_cell.length_a   1.000
_cell.length_b   1.000
_cell.length_c   1.000
_cell.angle_alpha   90.00
_cell.angle_beta   90.00
_cell.angle_gamma   90.00
#
_symmetry.space_group_name_H-M   'P 1'
#
loop_
_entity.id
_entity.type
_entity.pdbx_description
1 polymer ?
#
loop_
_entity_poly.entity_id
_entity_poly.type
_entity_poly.pdbx_seq_one_letter_code
_entity_poly.pdbx_strand_id
1 'polypeptide(L)'
;MPKTAEMLDDMGVTEMRVIRTTEAPRWVQNAGDACLTLEEYFDEALRLWERYSQGGHGMDLTVWQFGTLYPRSGIYTLTAVSSCPGEYRSSAPVCKGNRGMVAVAANGNVFPCHQMSGYYEQHGDILGNAKRDALARLLSRGPYLDEVCTTLGTLREKNGTCGRCPHFEYCNGGCRAIALALTGDKLGVDPSKCLFWGKRYDRKIAERLPGYDNGTPVLSRTF
;
A
#
# COMPACT_ATOMS: atom_id res chain seq x y z
N MET A 1 -17.23 8.36 5.09
CA MET A 1 -17.11 7.28 4.09
C MET A 1 -18.36 6.38 3.95
N PRO A 2 -19.04 5.87 5.00
CA PRO A 2 -20.20 4.95 4.80
C PRO A 2 -21.32 5.51 3.91
N LYS A 3 -21.79 6.73 4.16
CA LYS A 3 -22.84 7.36 3.35
C LYS A 3 -22.53 7.46 1.85
N THR A 4 -21.27 7.72 1.49
CA THR A 4 -20.83 7.77 0.08
C THR A 4 -20.88 6.38 -0.54
N ALA A 5 -20.45 5.36 0.20
CA ALA A 5 -20.48 3.99 -0.27
C ALA A 5 -21.91 3.48 -0.48
N GLU A 6 -22.83 3.79 0.46
CA GLU A 6 -24.24 3.46 0.33
C GLU A 6 -24.88 4.13 -0.90
N MET A 7 -24.62 5.43 -1.08
CA MET A 7 -25.10 6.15 -2.27
C MET A 7 -24.61 5.53 -3.58
N LEU A 8 -23.35 5.13 -3.65
CA LEU A 8 -22.78 4.49 -4.85
C LEU A 8 -23.37 3.09 -5.07
N ASP A 9 -23.62 2.34 -4.02
CA ASP A 9 -24.27 1.02 -4.08
C ASP A 9 -25.72 1.16 -4.60
N ASP A 10 -26.49 2.12 -4.07
CA ASP A 10 -27.86 2.45 -4.53
C ASP A 10 -27.89 2.88 -6.01
N MET A 11 -26.84 3.53 -6.49
CA MET A 11 -26.67 3.91 -7.90
C MET A 11 -26.29 2.73 -8.81
N GLY A 12 -26.07 1.54 -8.26
CA GLY A 12 -25.69 0.34 -9.01
C GLY A 12 -24.21 0.29 -9.41
N VAL A 13 -23.34 1.03 -8.72
CA VAL A 13 -21.89 0.90 -8.88
C VAL A 13 -21.46 -0.50 -8.45
N THR A 14 -20.63 -1.16 -9.24
CA THR A 14 -20.23 -2.56 -9.02
C THR A 14 -19.00 -2.73 -8.14
N GLU A 15 -18.11 -1.74 -8.12
CA GLU A 15 -16.87 -1.76 -7.31
C GLU A 15 -16.52 -0.35 -6.82
N MET A 16 -16.13 -0.25 -5.54
CA MET A 16 -15.58 0.96 -4.94
C MET A 16 -14.21 0.66 -4.33
N ARG A 17 -13.25 1.56 -4.56
CA ARG A 17 -11.94 1.50 -3.91
C ARG A 17 -11.73 2.73 -3.03
N VAL A 18 -11.48 2.48 -1.77
CA VAL A 18 -11.11 3.51 -0.78
C VAL A 18 -9.60 3.54 -0.65
N ILE A 19 -9.00 4.61 -1.12
CA ILE A 19 -7.55 4.82 -1.09
C ILE A 19 -7.27 6.07 -0.27
N ARG A 20 -6.33 5.97 0.66
CA ARG A 20 -5.85 7.17 1.34
C ARG A 20 -5.02 8.02 0.37
N THR A 21 -5.26 9.31 0.38
CA THR A 21 -4.39 10.26 -0.32
C THR A 21 -2.98 10.20 0.28
N THR A 22 -1.99 9.99 -0.58
CA THR A 22 -0.59 10.05 -0.17
C THR A 22 -0.12 11.49 -0.12
N GLU A 23 0.76 11.79 0.82
CA GLU A 23 1.36 13.09 0.99
C GLU A 23 2.37 13.36 -0.15
N ALA A 24 1.84 13.60 -1.36
CA ALA A 24 2.65 14.11 -2.45
C ALA A 24 3.05 15.56 -2.13
N PRO A 25 4.28 16.01 -2.44
CA PRO A 25 4.77 17.32 -2.01
C PRO A 25 3.85 18.48 -2.35
N ARG A 26 3.28 18.51 -3.57
CA ARG A 26 2.32 19.55 -3.98
C ARG A 26 0.99 19.47 -3.25
N TRP A 27 0.55 18.27 -2.89
CA TRP A 27 -0.68 18.09 -2.11
C TRP A 27 -0.53 18.65 -0.71
N VAL A 28 0.56 18.32 -0.02
CA VAL A 28 0.85 18.85 1.33
C VAL A 28 0.88 20.37 1.34
N GLN A 29 1.46 20.99 0.30
CA GLN A 29 1.54 22.44 0.17
C GLN A 29 0.18 23.12 -0.04
N ASN A 30 -0.78 22.44 -0.70
CA ASN A 30 -2.03 23.08 -1.13
C ASN A 30 -3.27 22.59 -0.39
N ALA A 31 -3.24 21.40 0.22
CA ALA A 31 -4.40 20.81 0.85
C ALA A 31 -4.60 21.23 2.32
N GLY A 32 -3.57 21.79 2.97
CA GLY A 32 -3.62 22.19 4.37
C GLY A 32 -4.16 21.06 5.26
N ASP A 33 -5.16 21.39 6.09
CA ASP A 33 -5.80 20.45 7.02
C ASP A 33 -6.87 19.56 6.37
N ALA A 34 -6.99 19.56 5.03
CA ALA A 34 -7.99 18.77 4.31
C ALA A 34 -7.67 17.27 4.26
N CYS A 35 -6.50 16.86 4.73
CA CYS A 35 -6.12 15.45 4.79
C CYS A 35 -6.44 14.84 6.15
N LEU A 36 -7.09 13.69 6.14
CA LEU A 36 -7.18 12.85 7.32
C LEU A 36 -5.78 12.42 7.77
N THR A 37 -5.52 12.46 9.06
CA THR A 37 -4.39 11.77 9.65
C THR A 37 -4.47 10.27 9.36
N LEU A 38 -3.36 9.55 9.51
CA LEU A 38 -3.37 8.09 9.31
C LEU A 38 -4.35 7.39 10.24
N GLU A 39 -4.46 7.85 11.46
CA GLU A 39 -5.36 7.26 12.46
C GLU A 39 -6.82 7.52 12.12
N GLU A 40 -7.17 8.76 11.81
CA GLU A 40 -8.53 9.11 11.36
C GLU A 40 -8.95 8.33 10.11
N TYR A 41 -8.01 8.17 9.16
CA TYR A 41 -8.27 7.34 7.98
C TYR A 41 -8.59 5.89 8.36
N PHE A 42 -7.77 5.27 9.22
CA PHE A 42 -7.99 3.88 9.60
C PHE A 42 -9.27 3.69 10.42
N ASP A 43 -9.61 4.62 11.29
CA ASP A 43 -10.83 4.54 12.09
C ASP A 43 -12.08 4.73 11.22
N GLU A 44 -12.07 5.67 10.26
CA GLU A 44 -13.16 5.82 9.30
C GLU A 44 -13.27 4.63 8.34
N ALA A 45 -12.14 4.09 7.90
CA ALA A 45 -12.11 2.89 7.09
C ALA A 45 -12.65 1.67 7.84
N LEU A 46 -12.35 1.57 9.14
CA LEU A 46 -12.84 0.49 9.99
C LEU A 46 -14.37 0.55 10.19
N ARG A 47 -14.93 1.76 10.35
CA ARG A 47 -16.41 1.97 10.41
C ARG A 47 -17.07 1.56 9.09
N LEU A 48 -16.46 1.92 7.96
CA LEU A 48 -16.96 1.50 6.64
C LEU A 48 -16.89 -0.01 6.47
N TRP A 49 -15.77 -0.62 6.84
CA TRP A 49 -15.54 -2.06 6.78
C TRP A 49 -16.56 -2.84 7.60
N GLU A 50 -16.78 -2.43 8.86
CA GLU A 50 -17.75 -3.02 9.77
C GLU A 50 -19.18 -2.99 9.19
N ARG A 51 -19.59 -1.83 8.66
CA ARG A 51 -20.92 -1.67 8.09
C ARG A 51 -21.13 -2.55 6.86
N TYR A 52 -20.15 -2.60 5.97
CA TYR A 52 -20.22 -3.42 4.76
C TYR A 52 -20.13 -4.93 5.04
N SER A 53 -19.41 -5.34 6.07
CA SER A 53 -19.28 -6.74 6.45
C SER A 53 -20.58 -7.35 6.99
N GLN A 54 -21.54 -6.52 7.41
CA GLN A 54 -22.85 -6.97 7.90
C GLN A 54 -23.78 -7.47 6.79
N GLY A 55 -23.40 -7.30 5.53
CA GLY A 55 -24.17 -7.75 4.36
C GLY A 55 -25.22 -6.78 3.89
N GLY A 56 -26.03 -7.20 2.89
CA GLY A 56 -27.08 -6.37 2.29
C GLY A 56 -26.60 -5.42 1.20
N HIS A 57 -25.34 -5.50 0.80
CA HIS A 57 -24.71 -4.66 -0.22
C HIS A 57 -24.52 -5.42 -1.53
N GLY A 58 -24.56 -4.69 -2.64
CA GLY A 58 -24.34 -5.23 -3.99
C GLY A 58 -23.00 -4.86 -4.61
N MET A 59 -22.30 -3.89 -4.03
CA MET A 59 -21.04 -3.35 -4.53
C MET A 59 -19.84 -4.00 -3.86
N ASP A 60 -18.83 -4.40 -4.62
CA ASP A 60 -17.55 -4.86 -4.07
C ASP A 60 -16.80 -3.67 -3.45
N LEU A 61 -16.26 -3.86 -2.24
CA LEU A 61 -15.56 -2.82 -1.50
C LEU A 61 -14.12 -3.19 -1.25
N THR A 62 -13.19 -2.50 -1.87
CA THR A 62 -11.75 -2.58 -1.58
C THR A 62 -11.32 -1.41 -0.69
N VAL A 63 -10.78 -1.69 0.48
CA VAL A 63 -10.23 -0.70 1.39
C VAL A 63 -8.72 -0.86 1.48
N TRP A 64 -7.99 0.22 1.17
CA TRP A 64 -6.53 0.22 1.18
C TRP A 64 -5.96 -0.24 2.52
N GLN A 65 -5.02 -1.18 2.48
CA GLN A 65 -4.41 -1.91 3.58
C GLN A 65 -5.33 -2.89 4.35
N PHE A 66 -6.65 -2.87 4.15
CA PHE A 66 -7.56 -3.80 4.79
C PHE A 66 -7.75 -5.05 3.93
N GLY A 67 -8.35 -4.88 2.78
CA GLY A 67 -8.68 -5.98 1.88
C GLY A 67 -9.86 -5.64 0.98
N THR A 68 -10.51 -6.67 0.48
CA THR A 68 -11.72 -6.56 -0.35
C THR A 68 -12.84 -7.39 0.26
N LEU A 69 -14.03 -6.80 0.36
CA LEU A 69 -15.29 -7.46 0.64
C LEU A 69 -16.02 -7.70 -0.68
N TYR A 70 -16.53 -8.89 -0.87
CA TYR A 70 -17.37 -9.32 -2.00
C TYR A 70 -18.75 -9.69 -1.46
N PRO A 71 -19.64 -8.72 -1.21
CA PRO A 71 -20.89 -8.98 -0.48
C PRO A 71 -21.81 -9.96 -1.17
N ARG A 72 -21.85 -9.95 -2.52
CA ARG A 72 -22.69 -10.87 -3.32
C ARG A 72 -22.31 -12.34 -3.15
N SER A 73 -21.04 -12.63 -2.91
CA SER A 73 -20.52 -13.99 -2.72
C SER A 73 -20.30 -14.35 -1.25
N GLY A 74 -20.40 -13.38 -0.34
CA GLY A 74 -20.07 -13.56 1.07
C GLY A 74 -18.58 -13.86 1.33
N ILE A 75 -17.70 -13.52 0.37
CA ILE A 75 -16.27 -13.76 0.44
C ILE A 75 -15.54 -12.46 0.79
N TYR A 76 -14.39 -12.59 1.42
CA TYR A 76 -13.47 -11.48 1.67
C TYR A 76 -12.02 -11.90 1.50
N THR A 77 -11.17 -10.92 1.20
CA THR A 77 -9.71 -11.07 1.20
C THR A 77 -9.09 -10.03 2.11
N LEU A 78 -8.09 -10.40 2.92
CA LEU A 78 -7.39 -9.48 3.79
C LEU A 78 -5.98 -9.21 3.27
N THR A 79 -5.68 -7.96 2.95
CA THR A 79 -4.35 -7.56 2.44
C THR A 79 -3.26 -7.70 3.51
N ALA A 80 -3.59 -7.49 4.79
CA ALA A 80 -2.64 -7.57 5.88
C ALA A 80 -2.06 -8.96 6.10
N VAL A 81 -2.77 -10.01 5.66
CA VAL A 81 -2.41 -11.41 5.85
C VAL A 81 -1.83 -12.03 4.56
N SER A 82 -1.60 -11.22 3.53
CA SER A 82 -1.08 -11.71 2.24
C SER A 82 0.37 -12.20 2.28
N SER A 83 1.06 -12.02 3.39
CA SER A 83 2.39 -12.57 3.63
C SER A 83 2.30 -13.57 4.77
N CYS A 84 2.26 -14.86 4.47
CA CYS A 84 2.45 -15.88 5.49
C CYS A 84 3.91 -15.82 5.99
N PRO A 85 4.16 -16.01 7.30
CA PRO A 85 5.53 -15.98 7.85
C PRO A 85 6.49 -16.93 7.12
N GLY A 86 5.99 -18.03 6.59
CA GLY A 86 6.78 -18.98 5.81
C GLY A 86 7.14 -18.53 4.38
N GLU A 87 6.58 -17.42 3.91
CA GLU A 87 6.86 -16.88 2.58
C GLU A 87 7.90 -15.76 2.57
N TYR A 88 8.34 -15.31 3.75
CA TYR A 88 9.41 -14.33 3.85
C TYR A 88 10.69 -14.85 3.20
N ARG A 89 11.21 -14.10 2.24
CA ARG A 89 12.49 -14.36 1.60
C ARG A 89 13.30 -13.08 1.59
N SER A 90 14.48 -13.11 2.20
CA SER A 90 15.39 -11.95 2.25
C SER A 90 15.75 -11.43 0.84
N SER A 91 15.81 -12.32 -0.14
CA SER A 91 16.07 -11.99 -1.56
C SER A 91 14.84 -11.44 -2.30
N ALA A 92 13.65 -11.47 -1.70
CA ALA A 92 12.45 -10.91 -2.35
C ALA A 92 12.58 -9.38 -2.47
N PRO A 93 12.06 -8.77 -3.56
CA PRO A 93 12.08 -7.32 -3.71
C PRO A 93 11.20 -6.66 -2.64
N VAL A 94 11.61 -5.49 -2.16
CA VAL A 94 10.84 -4.70 -1.18
C VAL A 94 9.46 -4.28 -1.72
N CYS A 95 9.32 -4.21 -3.04
CA CYS A 95 8.05 -3.94 -3.70
C CYS A 95 7.93 -4.81 -4.95
N LYS A 96 6.99 -5.74 -4.94
CA LYS A 96 6.71 -6.59 -6.11
C LYS A 96 6.25 -5.77 -7.32
N GLY A 97 5.49 -4.69 -7.08
CA GLY A 97 4.99 -3.80 -8.13
C GLY A 97 6.11 -3.08 -8.88
N ASN A 98 7.15 -2.62 -8.18
CA ASN A 98 8.24 -1.87 -8.80
C ASN A 98 9.04 -2.70 -9.84
N ARG A 99 9.04 -4.02 -9.74
CA ARG A 99 9.71 -4.89 -10.72
C ARG A 99 8.85 -5.21 -11.94
N GLY A 100 7.55 -5.05 -11.84
CA GLY A 100 6.59 -5.29 -12.90
C GLY A 100 6.08 -4.01 -13.59
N MET A 101 6.53 -2.84 -13.12
CA MET A 101 6.03 -1.53 -13.56
C MET A 101 7.19 -0.56 -13.79
N VAL A 102 7.06 0.25 -14.83
CA VAL A 102 7.86 1.46 -15.04
C VAL A 102 6.91 2.63 -15.24
N ALA A 103 7.12 3.71 -14.51
CA ALA A 103 6.39 4.96 -14.70
C ALA A 103 7.23 5.90 -15.57
N VAL A 104 6.60 6.51 -16.57
CA VAL A 104 7.24 7.49 -17.46
C VAL A 104 6.43 8.78 -17.40
N ALA A 105 7.06 9.87 -16.99
CA ALA A 105 6.43 11.19 -16.99
C ALA A 105 6.36 11.81 -18.40
N ALA A 106 5.56 12.84 -18.58
CA ALA A 106 5.40 13.53 -19.85
C ALA A 106 6.71 14.10 -20.43
N ASN A 107 7.65 14.49 -19.57
CA ASN A 107 9.00 14.93 -19.93
C ASN A 107 9.94 13.77 -20.33
N GLY A 108 9.51 12.53 -20.16
CA GLY A 108 10.25 11.30 -20.44
C GLY A 108 11.03 10.74 -19.25
N ASN A 109 11.03 11.38 -18.08
CA ASN A 109 11.71 10.86 -16.91
C ASN A 109 11.10 9.53 -16.46
N VAL A 110 11.96 8.60 -16.04
CA VAL A 110 11.60 7.24 -15.67
C VAL A 110 11.68 7.07 -14.16
N PHE A 111 10.65 6.45 -13.58
CA PHE A 111 10.53 6.21 -12.13
C PHE A 111 10.10 4.77 -11.83
N PRO A 112 10.41 4.25 -10.64
CA PRO A 112 10.01 2.91 -10.21
C PRO A 112 8.48 2.74 -10.11
N CYS A 113 7.78 3.82 -9.70
CA CYS A 113 6.32 3.89 -9.71
C CYS A 113 5.86 5.35 -9.77
N HIS A 114 4.60 5.57 -10.15
CA HIS A 114 4.04 6.91 -10.25
C HIS A 114 3.96 7.66 -8.90
N GLN A 115 3.84 6.96 -7.78
CA GLN A 115 3.81 7.59 -6.46
C GLN A 115 5.16 8.17 -6.04
N MET A 116 6.27 7.68 -6.60
CA MET A 116 7.61 8.21 -6.33
C MET A 116 7.98 9.37 -7.26
N SER A 117 7.27 9.54 -8.38
CA SER A 117 7.63 10.53 -9.41
C SER A 117 7.72 11.95 -8.86
N GLY A 118 6.73 12.36 -8.04
CA GLY A 118 6.71 13.69 -7.46
C GLY A 118 7.90 14.00 -6.56
N TYR A 119 8.35 13.03 -5.79
CA TYR A 119 9.53 13.18 -4.94
C TYR A 119 10.80 13.35 -5.80
N TYR A 120 11.03 12.43 -6.74
CA TYR A 120 12.22 12.47 -7.59
C TYR A 120 12.29 13.73 -8.47
N GLU A 121 11.15 14.16 -9.02
CA GLU A 121 11.10 15.40 -9.81
C GLU A 121 11.41 16.65 -8.99
N GLN A 122 10.92 16.70 -7.75
CA GLN A 122 11.16 17.84 -6.86
C GLN A 122 12.61 17.94 -6.42
N HIS A 123 13.29 16.81 -6.24
CA HIS A 123 14.69 16.76 -5.81
C HIS A 123 15.68 16.73 -6.97
N GLY A 124 15.18 16.64 -8.21
CA GLY A 124 16.03 16.60 -9.40
C GLY A 124 16.72 15.25 -9.63
N ASP A 125 16.32 14.22 -8.91
CA ASP A 125 16.88 12.88 -9.04
C ASP A 125 16.30 12.18 -10.27
N ILE A 126 17.11 12.00 -11.32
CA ILE A 126 16.69 11.37 -12.57
C ILE A 126 17.32 10.00 -12.71
N LEU A 127 16.48 8.95 -12.66
CA LEU A 127 16.92 7.56 -12.84
C LEU A 127 17.16 7.19 -14.31
N GLY A 128 16.63 7.97 -15.23
CA GLY A 128 16.77 7.84 -16.67
C GLY A 128 15.66 8.60 -17.40
N ASN A 129 15.78 8.68 -18.74
CA ASN A 129 14.80 9.39 -19.56
C ASN A 129 14.51 8.64 -20.86
N ALA A 130 13.28 8.18 -21.03
CA ALA A 130 12.85 7.36 -22.17
C ALA A 130 12.90 8.07 -23.52
N LYS A 131 13.03 9.40 -23.59
CA LYS A 131 13.20 10.17 -24.82
C LYS A 131 14.67 10.23 -25.28
N ARG A 132 15.61 9.97 -24.37
CA ARG A 132 17.05 10.11 -24.62
C ARG A 132 17.81 8.80 -24.49
N ASP A 133 17.31 7.90 -23.64
CA ASP A 133 17.98 6.66 -23.31
C ASP A 133 17.25 5.47 -23.92
N ALA A 134 17.97 4.47 -24.39
CA ALA A 134 17.37 3.21 -24.81
C ALA A 134 16.72 2.51 -23.60
N LEU A 135 15.42 2.23 -23.66
CA LEU A 135 14.66 1.64 -22.57
C LEU A 135 15.27 0.31 -22.09
N ALA A 136 15.71 -0.53 -23.02
CA ALA A 136 16.39 -1.78 -22.70
C ALA A 136 17.62 -1.57 -21.82
N ARG A 137 18.38 -0.50 -22.03
CA ARG A 137 19.55 -0.14 -21.22
C ARG A 137 19.13 0.32 -19.83
N LEU A 138 18.10 1.17 -19.73
CA LEU A 138 17.57 1.66 -18.45
C LEU A 138 17.08 0.52 -17.57
N LEU A 139 16.39 -0.47 -18.16
CA LEU A 139 15.82 -1.60 -17.45
C LEU A 139 16.80 -2.75 -17.16
N SER A 140 18.03 -2.69 -17.71
CA SER A 140 19.03 -3.75 -17.53
C SER A 140 20.23 -3.36 -16.67
N ARG A 141 20.44 -2.07 -16.44
CA ARG A 141 21.58 -1.56 -15.64
C ARG A 141 21.38 -0.11 -15.21
N GLY A 142 22.11 0.28 -14.16
CA GLY A 142 22.16 1.66 -13.69
C GLY A 142 21.15 2.00 -12.59
N PRO A 143 21.00 3.29 -12.27
CA PRO A 143 20.27 3.75 -11.07
C PRO A 143 18.84 3.25 -10.97
N TYR A 144 18.13 3.12 -12.09
CA TYR A 144 16.77 2.57 -12.10
C TYR A 144 16.74 1.12 -11.60
N LEU A 145 17.66 0.28 -12.08
CA LEU A 145 17.71 -1.12 -11.69
C LEU A 145 18.11 -1.29 -10.22
N ASP A 146 19.07 -0.51 -9.74
CA ASP A 146 19.50 -0.48 -8.35
C ASP A 146 18.32 -0.14 -7.44
N GLU A 147 17.44 0.76 -7.89
CA GLU A 147 16.25 1.17 -7.19
C GLU A 147 15.24 0.03 -7.05
N VAL A 148 14.88 -0.61 -8.16
CA VAL A 148 13.82 -1.64 -8.18
C VAL A 148 14.29 -3.01 -7.68
N CYS A 149 15.58 -3.25 -7.61
CA CYS A 149 16.17 -4.51 -7.14
C CYS A 149 16.47 -4.52 -5.63
N THR A 150 16.17 -3.45 -4.90
CA THR A 150 16.32 -3.44 -3.44
C THR A 150 15.51 -4.59 -2.81
N THR A 151 16.15 -5.34 -1.91
CA THR A 151 15.56 -6.55 -1.32
C THR A 151 15.04 -6.30 0.10
N LEU A 152 14.19 -7.21 0.59
CA LEU A 152 13.73 -7.21 1.98
C LEU A 152 14.89 -7.43 2.96
N GLY A 153 15.89 -8.22 2.59
CA GLY A 153 17.11 -8.39 3.37
C GLY A 153 17.85 -7.07 3.55
N THR A 154 18.08 -6.36 2.44
CA THR A 154 18.72 -5.04 2.48
C THR A 154 17.95 -4.05 3.35
N LEU A 155 16.62 -4.03 3.23
CA LEU A 155 15.77 -3.17 4.07
C LEU A 155 15.91 -3.55 5.56
N ARG A 156 15.88 -4.83 5.88
CA ARG A 156 15.99 -5.33 7.27
C ARG A 156 17.33 -5.00 7.91
N GLU A 157 18.41 -5.10 7.14
CA GLU A 157 19.77 -4.78 7.61
C GLU A 157 19.97 -3.28 7.82
N LYS A 158 19.52 -2.46 6.85
CA LYS A 158 19.78 -1.03 6.87
C LYS A 158 18.79 -0.24 7.72
N ASN A 159 17.59 -0.76 7.96
CA ASN A 159 16.58 -0.13 8.79
C ASN A 159 16.43 -0.85 10.12
N GLY A 160 17.08 -0.34 11.16
CA GLY A 160 17.10 -0.97 12.50
C GLY A 160 15.70 -1.07 13.16
N THR A 161 14.75 -0.21 12.81
CA THR A 161 13.36 -0.31 13.26
C THR A 161 12.68 -1.52 12.63
N CYS A 162 12.77 -1.66 11.31
CA CYS A 162 12.27 -2.81 10.58
C CYS A 162 12.98 -4.11 10.97
N GLY A 163 14.30 -4.05 11.17
CA GLY A 163 15.14 -5.21 11.52
C GLY A 163 14.74 -5.88 12.83
N ARG A 164 14.27 -5.10 13.81
CA ARG A 164 13.82 -5.60 15.13
C ARG A 164 12.32 -5.75 15.26
N CYS A 165 11.55 -5.41 14.20
CA CYS A 165 10.09 -5.42 14.26
C CYS A 165 9.53 -6.84 14.21
N PRO A 166 8.72 -7.28 15.19
CA PRO A 166 8.12 -8.61 15.19
C PRO A 166 7.12 -8.83 14.06
N HIS A 167 6.64 -7.73 13.44
CA HIS A 167 5.69 -7.78 12.33
C HIS A 167 6.36 -7.69 10.95
N PHE A 168 7.69 -7.64 10.88
CA PHE A 168 8.38 -7.38 9.62
C PHE A 168 8.06 -8.41 8.52
N GLU A 169 7.96 -9.68 8.88
CA GLU A 169 7.68 -10.77 7.93
C GLU A 169 6.26 -10.72 7.34
N TYR A 170 5.33 -10.08 8.03
CA TYR A 170 3.97 -9.79 7.51
C TYR A 170 3.91 -8.44 6.79
N CYS A 171 4.57 -7.44 7.36
CA CYS A 171 4.56 -6.05 6.91
C CYS A 171 5.39 -5.86 5.63
N ASN A 172 6.53 -6.59 5.51
CA ASN A 172 7.54 -6.42 4.44
C ASN A 172 8.01 -4.96 4.28
N GLY A 173 8.01 -4.19 5.38
CA GLY A 173 8.44 -2.80 5.42
C GLY A 173 7.47 -1.78 4.82
N GLY A 174 6.36 -2.21 4.21
CA GLY A 174 5.33 -1.32 3.66
C GLY A 174 5.68 -0.70 2.30
N CYS A 175 5.06 0.45 1.99
CA CYS A 175 5.22 1.15 0.72
C CYS A 175 6.49 2.02 0.72
N ARG A 176 7.39 1.78 -0.22
CA ARG A 176 8.64 2.55 -0.33
C ARG A 176 8.41 4.00 -0.77
N ALA A 177 7.33 4.26 -1.54
CA ALA A 177 6.96 5.62 -1.89
C ALA A 177 6.51 6.44 -0.68
N ILE A 178 5.74 5.83 0.23
CA ILE A 178 5.33 6.49 1.48
C ILE A 178 6.55 6.72 2.39
N ALA A 179 7.42 5.71 2.53
CA ALA A 179 8.66 5.86 3.29
C ALA A 179 9.50 7.02 2.74
N LEU A 180 9.74 7.04 1.42
CA LEU A 180 10.51 8.10 0.76
C LEU A 180 9.86 9.48 0.96
N ALA A 181 8.56 9.62 0.74
CA ALA A 181 7.85 10.89 0.85
C ALA A 181 7.87 11.47 2.28
N LEU A 182 7.77 10.62 3.30
CA LEU A 182 7.65 11.04 4.69
C LEU A 182 8.98 11.08 5.46
N THR A 183 9.99 10.34 5.00
CA THR A 183 11.29 10.27 5.71
C THR A 183 12.48 10.76 4.89
N GLY A 184 12.28 11.02 3.60
CA GLY A 184 13.38 11.33 2.66
C GLY A 184 14.25 10.12 2.30
N ASP A 185 13.92 8.94 2.81
CA ASP A 185 14.68 7.69 2.59
C ASP A 185 13.76 6.56 2.16
N LYS A 186 14.04 5.98 0.99
CA LYS A 186 13.32 4.80 0.51
C LYS A 186 13.47 3.57 1.41
N LEU A 187 14.53 3.51 2.20
CA LEU A 187 14.76 2.47 3.20
C LEU A 187 14.24 2.87 4.58
N GLY A 188 13.65 4.06 4.71
CA GLY A 188 12.97 4.52 5.91
C GLY A 188 11.76 3.65 6.29
N VAL A 189 11.16 3.95 7.43
CA VAL A 189 9.91 3.31 7.85
C VAL A 189 8.73 3.84 7.02
N ASP A 190 7.74 2.98 6.77
CA ASP A 190 6.42 3.40 6.33
C ASP A 190 5.54 3.63 7.57
N PRO A 191 5.26 4.88 7.95
CA PRO A 191 4.50 5.17 9.17
C PRO A 191 3.08 4.58 9.14
N SER A 192 2.49 4.44 7.95
CA SER A 192 1.15 3.87 7.83
C SER A 192 1.12 2.40 8.22
N LYS A 193 2.14 1.65 7.83
CA LYS A 193 2.28 0.24 8.23
C LYS A 193 2.69 0.10 9.69
N CYS A 194 3.54 0.97 10.20
CA CYS A 194 3.91 0.97 11.61
C CYS A 194 2.67 1.22 12.50
N LEU A 195 1.84 2.20 12.13
CA LEU A 195 0.58 2.47 12.84
C LEU A 195 -0.40 1.30 12.73
N PHE A 196 -0.57 0.76 11.52
CA PHE A 196 -1.47 -0.36 11.26
C PHE A 196 -1.17 -1.57 12.17
N TRP A 197 0.07 -2.01 12.20
CA TRP A 197 0.49 -3.14 13.03
C TRP A 197 0.58 -2.79 14.50
N GLY A 198 1.07 -1.62 14.85
CA GLY A 198 1.21 -1.16 16.24
C GLY A 198 -0.13 -1.02 16.98
N LYS A 199 -1.17 -0.58 16.26
CA LYS A 199 -2.55 -0.47 16.82
C LYS A 199 -3.42 -1.67 16.52
N ARG A 200 -2.85 -2.75 15.99
CA ARG A 200 -3.51 -4.02 15.73
C ARG A 200 -4.77 -3.89 14.86
N TYR A 201 -4.69 -3.06 13.81
CA TYR A 201 -5.79 -2.98 12.84
C TYR A 201 -6.02 -4.31 12.11
N ASP A 202 -5.00 -5.15 11.97
CA ASP A 202 -5.11 -6.53 11.49
C ASP A 202 -6.19 -7.32 12.24
N ARG A 203 -6.17 -7.28 13.56
CA ARG A 203 -7.18 -7.93 14.42
C ARG A 203 -8.52 -7.22 14.37
N LYS A 204 -8.52 -5.89 14.49
CA LYS A 204 -9.76 -5.09 14.47
C LYS A 204 -10.58 -5.31 13.20
N ILE A 205 -9.92 -5.52 12.07
CA ILE A 205 -10.57 -5.82 10.80
C ILE A 205 -11.18 -7.22 10.82
N ALA A 206 -10.40 -8.20 11.27
CA ALA A 206 -10.83 -9.60 11.29
C ALA A 206 -12.02 -9.83 12.23
N GLU A 207 -11.98 -9.24 13.44
CA GLU A 207 -13.04 -9.33 14.45
C GLU A 207 -14.41 -8.79 13.97
N ARG A 208 -14.41 -8.00 12.89
CA ARG A 208 -15.62 -7.43 12.29
C ARG A 208 -16.19 -8.24 11.14
N LEU A 209 -15.54 -9.33 10.79
CA LEU A 209 -16.00 -10.21 9.70
C LEU A 209 -16.99 -11.25 10.24
N PRO A 210 -18.11 -11.49 9.54
CA PRO A 210 -19.05 -12.54 9.91
C PRO A 210 -18.35 -13.91 9.97
N GLY A 211 -18.61 -14.66 11.06
CA GLY A 211 -18.04 -15.99 11.24
C GLY A 211 -16.54 -16.04 11.52
N TYR A 212 -15.91 -14.89 11.83
CA TYR A 212 -14.53 -14.89 12.28
C TYR A 212 -14.41 -15.54 13.67
N ASP A 213 -13.64 -16.61 13.72
CA ASP A 213 -13.24 -17.25 14.96
C ASP A 213 -11.76 -16.94 15.23
N ASN A 214 -11.44 -16.49 16.46
CA ASN A 214 -10.08 -16.13 16.87
C ASN A 214 -9.04 -17.25 16.73
N GLY A 215 -9.46 -18.49 16.48
CA GLY A 215 -8.61 -19.65 16.21
C GLY A 215 -8.37 -19.93 14.72
N THR A 216 -9.12 -19.31 13.83
CA THR A 216 -8.97 -19.55 12.38
C THR A 216 -7.94 -18.59 11.79
N PRO A 217 -6.85 -19.09 11.17
CA PRO A 217 -5.96 -18.24 10.40
C PRO A 217 -6.76 -17.58 9.27
N VAL A 218 -6.76 -16.26 9.22
CA VAL A 218 -7.38 -15.52 8.12
C VAL A 218 -6.50 -15.73 6.88
N LEU A 219 -6.81 -16.76 6.11
CA LEU A 219 -6.11 -17.06 4.86
C LEU A 219 -6.58 -16.06 3.80
N SER A 220 -5.70 -15.17 3.39
CA SER A 220 -5.91 -14.47 2.13
C SER A 220 -5.74 -15.47 1.00
N ARG A 221 -6.81 -15.79 0.29
CA ARG A 221 -6.67 -16.37 -1.04
C ARG A 221 -6.28 -15.23 -1.98
N THR A 222 -5.01 -15.08 -2.24
CA THR A 222 -4.50 -14.31 -3.36
C THR A 222 -4.77 -15.09 -4.64
N PHE A 223 -5.42 -14.45 -5.60
CA PHE A 223 -5.40 -14.86 -6.99
C PHE A 223 -4.02 -14.67 -7.60
#